data_0b60e0e7923ccd039dfa585a7917d376
#
_entry.id   0b60e0e7923ccd039dfa585a7917d376
#
_cell.length_a   1.000
_cell.length_b   1.000
_cell.length_c   1.000
_cell.angle_alpha   90.00
_cell.angle_beta   90.00
_cell.angle_gamma   90.00
#
_symmetry.space_group_name_H-M   'P 1'
#
loop_
_entity.id
_entity.type
_entity.pdbx_description
1 polymer ?
#
loop_
_entity_poly.entity_id
_entity_poly.type
_entity_poly.pdbx_seq_one_letter_code
_entity_poly.pdbx_strand_id
1 'polypeptide(L)' 'MKIIRNAIRCNVCGEEIESRHVHDFVTCRCGACSVDGGLEYLRRCFRERDCFTDISVTEPALEE' A
#
# COMPACT_ATOMS: atom_id res chain seq x y z
N MET A 1 -12.59 -6.05 8.50
CA MET A 1 -11.38 -5.22 8.52
C MET A 1 -11.66 -3.91 7.81
N LYS A 2 -11.25 -2.83 8.40
CA LYS A 2 -11.43 -1.51 7.82
C LYS A 2 -10.06 -0.93 7.51
N ILE A 3 -9.85 -0.51 6.27
CA ILE A 3 -8.58 0.08 5.87
C ILE A 3 -8.62 1.56 6.19
N ILE A 4 -7.72 2.00 7.08
CA ILE A 4 -7.59 3.40 7.44
C ILE A 4 -6.61 4.09 6.50
N ARG A 5 -5.52 3.37 6.15
CA ARG A 5 -4.50 3.90 5.27
C ARG A 5 -3.91 2.75 4.47
N ASN A 6 -3.86 2.92 3.16
CA ASN A 6 -3.31 1.92 2.24
C ASN A 6 -2.00 2.47 1.71
N ALA A 7 -0.89 2.07 2.33
CA ALA A 7 0.41 2.65 2.03
C ALA A 7 1.52 1.63 2.16
N ILE A 8 2.59 1.85 1.41
CA ILE A 8 3.79 1.05 1.50
C ILE A 8 4.99 1.98 1.43
N ARG A 9 6.13 1.49 1.92
CA ARG A 9 7.41 2.18 1.79
C ARG A 9 8.31 1.34 0.89
N CYS A 10 8.86 1.97 -0.14
CA CYS A 10 9.80 1.29 -1.01
C CYS A 10 11.12 1.12 -0.29
N ASN A 11 11.63 -0.11 -0.22
CA ASN A 11 12.90 -0.38 0.43
C ASN A 11 14.09 -0.07 -0.47
N VAL A 12 13.85 0.23 -1.73
CA VAL A 12 14.90 0.56 -2.68
C VAL A 12 15.17 2.06 -2.68
N CYS A 13 14.13 2.88 -2.84
CA CYS A 13 14.31 4.33 -2.89
C CYS A 13 13.86 5.05 -1.62
N GLY A 14 13.19 4.35 -0.71
CA GLY A 14 12.77 4.92 0.55
C GLY A 14 11.49 5.73 0.50
N GLU A 15 10.87 5.84 -0.65
CA GLU A 15 9.66 6.65 -0.79
C GLU A 15 8.46 5.94 -0.19
N GLU A 16 7.63 6.70 0.52
CA GLU A 16 6.35 6.19 1.01
C GLU A 16 5.27 6.64 0.06
N ILE A 17 4.46 5.69 -0.40
CA ILE A 17 3.38 5.97 -1.33
C ILE A 17 2.08 5.46 -0.75
N GLU A 18 0.99 6.12 -1.09
CA GLU A 18 -0.31 5.83 -0.51
C GLU A 18 -1.37 5.85 -1.60
N SER A 19 -2.24 4.84 -1.59
CA SER A 19 -3.39 4.78 -2.47
C SER A 19 -4.60 5.28 -1.68
N ARG A 20 -5.24 6.35 -2.16
CA ARG A 20 -6.34 7.00 -1.44
C ARG A 20 -7.70 6.66 -1.98
N HIS A 21 -7.75 6.22 -3.24
CA HIS A 21 -9.00 5.90 -3.92
C HIS A 21 -8.89 4.53 -4.54
N VAL A 22 -10.01 3.88 -4.79
CA VAL A 22 -10.02 2.51 -5.28
C VAL A 22 -9.25 2.34 -6.59
N HIS A 23 -9.20 3.38 -7.42
CA HIS A 23 -8.47 3.33 -8.69
C HIS A 23 -7.18 4.14 -8.65
N ASP A 24 -6.69 4.46 -7.48
CA ASP A 24 -5.50 5.29 -7.31
C ASP A 24 -4.26 4.40 -7.31
N PHE A 25 -3.71 4.17 -8.49
CA PHE A 25 -2.52 3.33 -8.68
C PHE A 25 -1.28 4.20 -8.56
N VAL A 26 -0.53 4.04 -7.47
CA VAL A 26 0.61 4.90 -7.17
C VAL A 26 1.88 4.06 -7.19
N THR A 27 2.87 4.52 -7.96
CA THR A 27 4.15 3.84 -8.11
C THR A 27 5.24 4.70 -7.49
N CYS A 28 6.19 4.07 -6.78
CA CYS A 28 7.30 4.82 -6.20
C CYS A 28 8.21 5.35 -7.31
N ARG A 29 9.06 6.33 -6.93
CA ARG A 29 9.88 7.02 -7.93
C ARG A 29 10.84 6.10 -8.66
N CYS A 30 11.31 5.04 -8.02
CA CYS A 30 12.23 4.10 -8.66
C CYS A 30 11.50 3.01 -9.44
N GLY A 31 10.18 2.91 -9.32
CA GLY A 31 9.38 1.95 -10.06
C GLY A 31 9.42 0.53 -9.52
N ALA A 32 10.01 0.32 -8.35
CA ALA A 32 10.16 -1.04 -7.83
C ALA A 32 8.84 -1.60 -7.30
N CYS A 33 7.95 -0.76 -6.81
CA CYS A 33 6.70 -1.22 -6.21
C CYS A 33 5.61 -0.18 -6.40
N SER A 34 4.37 -0.64 -6.25
CA SER A 34 3.19 0.19 -6.44
C SER A 34 2.12 -0.23 -5.45
N VAL A 35 1.19 0.66 -5.18
CA VAL A 35 0.07 0.40 -4.29
C VAL A 35 -1.22 0.83 -4.99
N ASP A 36 -2.29 0.10 -4.74
CA ASP A 36 -3.57 0.31 -5.41
C ASP A 36 -4.68 -0.16 -4.48
N GLY A 37 -5.91 0.21 -4.80
CA GLY A 37 -7.09 -0.27 -4.09
C GLY A 37 -7.69 0.71 -3.11
N GLY A 38 -7.01 1.82 -2.80
CA GLY A 38 -7.52 2.84 -1.90
C GLY A 38 -7.90 2.24 -0.56
N LEU A 39 -9.08 2.61 -0.08
CA LEU A 39 -9.58 2.10 1.20
C LEU A 39 -10.50 0.89 1.03
N GLU A 40 -10.58 0.34 -0.19
CA GLU A 40 -11.43 -0.79 -0.47
C GLU A 40 -10.70 -2.12 -0.33
N TYR A 41 -9.46 -2.18 -0.81
CA TYR A 41 -8.65 -3.38 -0.69
C TYR A 41 -7.18 -3.01 -0.79
N LEU A 42 -6.33 -3.90 -0.28
CA LEU A 42 -4.89 -3.68 -0.27
C LEU A 42 -4.29 -4.46 -1.44
N ARG A 43 -3.89 -3.75 -2.49
CA ARG A 43 -3.29 -4.36 -3.66
C ARG A 43 -1.90 -3.79 -3.85
N ARG A 44 -0.93 -4.67 -4.09
CA ARG A 44 0.45 -4.28 -4.28
C ARG A 44 1.01 -4.93 -5.52
N CYS A 45 1.83 -4.17 -6.25
CA CYS A 45 2.63 -4.68 -7.35
C CYS A 45 4.09 -4.43 -7.00
N PHE A 46 4.95 -5.41 -7.21
CA PHE A 46 6.34 -5.29 -6.82
C PHE A 46 7.19 -6.23 -7.67
N ARG A 47 8.47 -5.86 -7.82
CA ARG A 47 9.40 -6.69 -8.58
C ARG A 47 9.85 -7.89 -7.75
N GLU A 48 10.15 -7.65 -6.47
CA GLU A 48 10.61 -8.67 -5.57
C GLU A 48 9.88 -8.54 -4.26
N ARG A 49 9.74 -9.68 -3.57
CA ARG A 49 8.90 -9.76 -2.39
C ARG A 49 9.34 -8.81 -1.30
N ASP A 50 10.63 -8.57 -1.16
CA ASP A 50 11.15 -7.73 -0.08
C ASP A 50 11.52 -6.33 -0.53
N CYS A 51 11.03 -5.88 -1.69
CA CYS A 51 11.35 -4.53 -2.14
C CYS A 51 10.48 -3.46 -1.50
N PHE A 52 9.52 -3.84 -0.67
CA PHE A 52 8.68 -2.86 0.01
C PHE A 52 8.34 -3.35 1.42
N THR A 53 7.95 -2.39 2.26
CA THR A 53 7.43 -2.65 3.60
C THR A 53 6.02 -2.11 3.66
N ASP A 54 5.09 -2.94 4.14
CA ASP A 54 3.68 -2.55 4.26
C ASP A 54 3.53 -1.66 5.48
N ILE A 55 3.17 -0.38 5.25
CA ILE A 55 2.92 0.56 6.34
C ILE A 55 1.45 0.96 6.40
N SER A 56 0.59 0.13 5.83
CA SER A 56 -0.85 0.36 5.88
C SER A 56 -1.35 0.29 7.31
N VAL A 57 -2.41 1.04 7.58
CA VAL A 57 -3.08 1.03 8.86
C VAL A 57 -4.47 0.45 8.66
N THR A 58 -4.79 -0.58 9.40
CA THR A 58 -6.11 -1.20 9.33
C THR A 58 -6.69 -1.30 10.72
N GLU A 59 -8.00 -1.36 10.76
CA GLU A 59 -8.75 -1.50 11.99
C GLU A 59 -9.48 -2.82 11.92
N PRO A 60 -9.28 -3.73 12.87
CA PRO A 60 -9.97 -5.01 12.80
C PRO A 60 -11.47 -4.82 12.95
N ALA A 61 -12.23 -5.74 12.34
CA ALA A 61 -13.67 -5.72 12.50
C ALA A 61 -14.00 -5.95 13.98
N LEU A 62 -14.96 -5.19 14.48
CA LEU A 62 -15.42 -5.39 15.85
C LEU A 62 -16.32 -6.60 15.91
N GLU A 63 -16.04 -7.45 16.87
CA GLU A 63 -16.83 -8.65 17.11
C GLU A 63 -17.64 -8.45 18.37
N GLU A 64 -18.92 -8.69 18.28
CA GLU A 64 -19.83 -8.45 19.39
C GLU A 64 -20.30 -9.71 20.04
#